data_6080990528d13856019c78c14da2bccb
#
_entry.id   6080990528d13856019c78c14da2bccb
#
_cell.length_a   1.000
_cell.length_b   1.000
_cell.length_c   1.000
_cell.angle_alpha   90.00
_cell.angle_beta   90.00
_cell.angle_gamma   90.00
#
_symmetry.space_group_name_H-M   'P 1'
#
loop_
_entity.id
_entity.type
_entity.pdbx_description
1 polymer ?
#
loop_
_entity_poly.entity_id
_entity_poly.type
_entity_poly.pdbx_seq_one_letter_code
_entity_poly.pdbx_strand_id
1 'polypeptide(L)'
;MPKVHLAVACLLAMTAATTAAGAERARGLGVPFDGVPGPLNAITDVPGVTVGQVTLIEDLPDHRKVRTGVTAILPRGRDSLQTNAYAAWFALNGNGEMTGTSWLDEGGQLEGPVVLTNTHSVGVARDAVIQWRVQTGAADASGYYWSLPLVAETWDGELNDINGFHVKPGHVFRALDGAKSGPVD
;
A
#
# COMPACT_ATOMS: atom_id res chain seq x y z
N MET A 1 -48.71 2.77 -56.31
CA MET A 1 -47.60 3.37 -55.57
C MET A 1 -47.37 2.52 -54.32
N PRO A 2 -46.33 1.72 -54.23
CA PRO A 2 -46.07 0.89 -53.03
C PRO A 2 -45.31 1.68 -51.98
N LYS A 3 -45.76 1.59 -50.74
CA LYS A 3 -45.14 2.22 -49.54
C LYS A 3 -43.97 1.33 -49.08
N VAL A 4 -42.75 1.85 -49.15
CA VAL A 4 -41.56 1.23 -48.60
C VAL A 4 -41.49 1.49 -47.10
N HIS A 5 -41.56 0.45 -46.26
CA HIS A 5 -41.33 0.51 -44.85
C HIS A 5 -39.86 0.31 -44.58
N LEU A 6 -39.20 1.37 -44.12
CA LEU A 6 -37.81 1.34 -43.70
C LEU A 6 -37.76 0.84 -42.24
N ALA A 7 -37.28 -0.39 -42.03
CA ALA A 7 -37.04 -0.93 -40.71
C ALA A 7 -35.62 -0.53 -40.29
N VAL A 8 -35.54 0.34 -39.25
CA VAL A 8 -34.28 0.72 -38.60
C VAL A 8 -33.97 -0.35 -37.55
N ALA A 9 -33.00 -1.19 -37.83
CA ALA A 9 -32.48 -2.12 -36.83
C ALA A 9 -31.43 -1.40 -35.93
N CYS A 10 -31.81 -1.11 -34.66
CA CYS A 10 -30.86 -0.67 -33.64
C CYS A 10 -30.00 -1.85 -33.24
N LEU A 11 -28.74 -1.87 -33.67
CA LEU A 11 -27.70 -2.74 -33.10
C LEU A 11 -27.26 -2.16 -31.74
N LEU A 12 -27.71 -2.76 -30.64
CA LEU A 12 -27.11 -2.53 -29.30
C LEU A 12 -25.75 -3.23 -29.29
N ALA A 13 -24.69 -2.45 -29.39
CA ALA A 13 -23.34 -2.93 -29.10
C ALA A 13 -23.23 -3.08 -27.58
N MET A 14 -23.33 -4.32 -27.07
CA MET A 14 -22.93 -4.66 -25.72
C MET A 14 -21.39 -4.58 -25.67
N THR A 15 -20.86 -3.47 -25.16
CA THR A 15 -19.47 -3.39 -24.74
C THR A 15 -19.35 -4.22 -23.47
N ALA A 16 -18.84 -5.45 -23.61
CA ALA A 16 -18.37 -6.22 -22.47
C ALA A 16 -17.18 -5.45 -21.86
N ALA A 17 -17.40 -4.82 -20.72
CA ALA A 17 -16.32 -4.33 -19.90
C ALA A 17 -15.51 -5.57 -19.45
N THR A 18 -14.38 -5.82 -20.07
CA THR A 18 -13.38 -6.75 -19.53
C THR A 18 -12.85 -6.10 -18.26
N THR A 19 -13.41 -6.48 -17.10
CA THR A 19 -12.73 -6.27 -15.82
C THR A 19 -11.40 -7.00 -15.94
N ALA A 20 -10.28 -6.27 -15.88
CA ALA A 20 -8.99 -6.89 -15.69
C ALA A 20 -9.14 -7.78 -14.46
N ALA A 21 -9.03 -9.10 -14.66
CA ALA A 21 -9.05 -10.04 -13.55
C ALA A 21 -7.78 -9.74 -12.76
N GLY A 22 -7.93 -9.11 -11.59
CA GLY A 22 -6.84 -8.98 -10.62
C GLY A 22 -6.27 -10.36 -10.31
N ALA A 23 -5.01 -10.42 -9.89
CA ALA A 23 -4.39 -11.69 -9.52
C ALA A 23 -5.28 -12.43 -8.52
N GLU A 24 -5.45 -13.74 -8.72
CA GLU A 24 -6.32 -14.54 -7.84
C GLU A 24 -5.76 -14.54 -6.43
N ARG A 25 -6.59 -14.19 -5.47
CA ARG A 25 -6.18 -14.07 -4.06
C ARG A 25 -6.13 -15.43 -3.38
N ALA A 26 -5.36 -15.53 -2.32
CA ALA A 26 -5.12 -16.78 -1.59
C ALA A 26 -6.43 -17.51 -1.23
N ARG A 27 -7.49 -16.79 -0.83
CA ARG A 27 -8.79 -17.38 -0.54
C ARG A 27 -9.46 -18.00 -1.78
N GLY A 28 -9.33 -17.36 -2.94
CA GLY A 28 -9.78 -17.88 -4.24
C GLY A 28 -9.00 -19.13 -4.67
N LEU A 29 -7.73 -19.21 -4.31
CA LEU A 29 -6.89 -20.40 -4.51
C LEU A 29 -7.19 -21.55 -3.53
N GLY A 30 -8.18 -21.41 -2.66
CA GLY A 30 -8.58 -22.45 -1.70
C GLY A 30 -7.74 -22.47 -0.41
N VAL A 31 -6.89 -21.49 -0.16
CA VAL A 31 -6.19 -21.37 1.12
C VAL A 31 -7.23 -21.08 2.21
N PRO A 32 -7.31 -21.91 3.28
CA PRO A 32 -8.32 -21.73 4.32
C PRO A 32 -7.95 -20.52 5.20
N PHE A 33 -8.92 -19.65 5.41
CA PHE A 33 -8.85 -18.56 6.37
C PHE A 33 -10.11 -18.53 7.20
N ASP A 34 -9.97 -18.30 8.49
CA ASP A 34 -11.09 -18.05 9.39
C ASP A 34 -11.77 -16.72 9.06
N GLY A 35 -13.01 -16.57 9.54
CA GLY A 35 -13.80 -15.37 9.39
C GLY A 35 -14.51 -15.23 8.05
N VAL A 36 -15.36 -14.21 7.97
CA VAL A 36 -16.13 -13.84 6.78
C VAL A 36 -15.51 -12.57 6.18
N PRO A 37 -15.06 -12.62 4.93
CA PRO A 37 -14.48 -11.42 4.30
C PRO A 37 -15.55 -10.37 4.03
N GLY A 38 -15.14 -9.10 4.05
CA GLY A 38 -15.94 -8.01 3.51
C GLY A 38 -16.00 -8.04 1.97
N PRO A 39 -16.72 -7.10 1.34
CA PRO A 39 -16.94 -7.08 -0.10
C PRO A 39 -15.66 -7.08 -0.95
N LEU A 40 -14.60 -6.48 -0.46
CA LEU A 40 -13.32 -6.39 -1.15
C LEU A 40 -12.33 -7.47 -0.72
N ASN A 41 -12.63 -8.22 0.34
CA ASN A 41 -11.69 -9.13 0.98
C ASN A 41 -10.32 -8.47 1.23
N ALA A 42 -10.32 -7.24 1.71
CA ALA A 42 -9.15 -6.39 1.91
C ALA A 42 -9.30 -5.52 3.17
N ILE A 43 -8.20 -4.99 3.69
CA ILE A 43 -8.24 -4.07 4.84
C ILE A 43 -9.00 -2.78 4.55
N THR A 44 -9.14 -2.43 3.29
CA THR A 44 -9.95 -1.30 2.81
C THR A 44 -11.45 -1.52 2.89
N ASP A 45 -11.91 -2.70 3.32
CA ASP A 45 -13.29 -2.91 3.78
C ASP A 45 -13.58 -2.13 5.08
N VAL A 46 -12.54 -1.78 5.84
CA VAL A 46 -12.68 -0.91 7.01
C VAL A 46 -12.82 0.54 6.54
N PRO A 47 -13.94 1.22 6.85
CA PRO A 47 -14.16 2.60 6.43
C PRO A 47 -13.04 3.54 6.88
N GLY A 48 -12.51 4.33 5.95
CA GLY A 48 -11.45 5.29 6.19
C GLY A 48 -10.03 4.76 6.00
N VAL A 49 -9.84 3.43 5.95
CA VAL A 49 -8.53 2.86 5.61
C VAL A 49 -8.25 3.03 4.13
N THR A 50 -7.06 3.54 3.81
CA THR A 50 -6.57 3.64 2.44
C THR A 50 -5.22 2.96 2.28
N VAL A 51 -4.98 2.39 1.11
CA VAL A 51 -3.75 1.66 0.78
C VAL A 51 -3.20 2.15 -0.55
N GLY A 52 -1.90 2.37 -0.60
CA GLY A 52 -1.17 2.62 -1.83
C GLY A 52 0.03 1.69 -1.95
N GLN A 53 0.29 1.27 -3.18
CA GLN A 53 1.35 0.31 -3.47
C GLN A 53 2.21 0.78 -4.63
N VAL A 54 3.49 0.45 -4.58
CA VAL A 54 4.43 0.55 -5.68
C VAL A 54 5.19 -0.75 -5.77
N THR A 55 4.98 -1.49 -6.85
CA THR A 55 5.68 -2.74 -7.14
C THR A 55 6.82 -2.48 -8.10
N LEU A 56 7.99 -3.05 -7.81
CA LEU A 56 9.18 -3.00 -8.65
C LEU A 56 9.47 -4.40 -9.20
N ILE A 57 9.36 -4.54 -10.52
CA ILE A 57 9.61 -5.79 -11.25
C ILE A 57 10.55 -5.47 -12.40
N GLU A 58 11.78 -5.97 -12.31
CA GLU A 58 12.80 -5.78 -13.33
C GLU A 58 13.73 -6.99 -13.37
N ASP A 59 14.12 -7.44 -14.55
CA ASP A 59 15.17 -8.43 -14.75
C ASP A 59 16.45 -7.71 -15.17
N LEU A 60 17.49 -7.82 -14.35
CA LEU A 60 18.76 -7.16 -14.59
C LEU A 60 19.65 -7.97 -15.55
N PRO A 61 20.57 -7.32 -16.32
CA PRO A 61 21.39 -7.99 -17.32
C PRO A 61 22.28 -9.12 -16.79
N ASP A 62 22.62 -9.10 -15.50
CA ASP A 62 23.46 -10.07 -14.80
C ASP A 62 22.67 -11.20 -14.12
N HIS A 63 21.45 -11.45 -14.58
CA HIS A 63 20.49 -12.44 -14.08
C HIS A 63 19.93 -12.16 -12.68
N ARG A 64 20.34 -11.09 -12.00
CA ARG A 64 19.65 -10.64 -10.78
C ARG A 64 18.26 -10.14 -11.11
N LYS A 65 17.38 -10.17 -10.15
CA LYS A 65 15.97 -9.78 -10.33
C LYS A 65 15.56 -8.78 -9.28
N VAL A 66 14.82 -7.76 -9.68
CA VAL A 66 14.13 -6.88 -8.77
C VAL A 66 12.70 -7.38 -8.61
N ARG A 67 12.32 -7.77 -7.42
CA ARG A 67 10.99 -8.25 -7.06
C ARG A 67 10.68 -7.73 -5.65
N THR A 68 10.36 -6.46 -5.57
CA THR A 68 10.20 -5.75 -4.30
C THR A 68 9.17 -4.63 -4.44
N GLY A 69 9.02 -3.83 -3.41
CA GLY A 69 8.11 -2.70 -3.47
C GLY A 69 7.89 -2.00 -2.14
N VAL A 70 6.87 -1.18 -2.13
CA VAL A 70 6.42 -0.43 -0.97
C VAL A 70 4.90 -0.52 -0.88
N THR A 71 4.37 -0.85 0.29
CA THR A 71 2.96 -0.71 0.62
C THR A 71 2.82 0.34 1.71
N ALA A 72 2.00 1.35 1.46
CA ALA A 72 1.65 2.37 2.44
C ALA A 72 0.19 2.22 2.86
N ILE A 73 -0.05 2.19 4.17
CA ILE A 73 -1.38 2.04 4.77
C ILE A 73 -1.64 3.29 5.58
N LEU A 74 -2.74 3.98 5.30
CA LEU A 74 -3.20 5.11 6.10
C LEU A 74 -4.46 4.67 6.86
N PRO A 75 -4.35 4.35 8.16
CA PRO A 75 -5.47 3.77 8.92
C PRO A 75 -6.70 4.65 9.02
N ARG A 76 -6.53 5.96 8.87
CA ARG A 76 -7.61 6.95 8.91
C ARG A 76 -7.69 7.80 7.64
N GLY A 77 -7.08 7.34 6.55
CA GLY A 77 -7.01 8.07 5.30
C GLY A 77 -6.10 9.31 5.36
N ARG A 78 -5.98 10.00 4.23
CA ARG A 78 -5.09 11.16 4.09
C ARG A 78 -5.56 12.37 4.88
N ASP A 79 -6.86 12.63 4.87
CA ASP A 79 -7.46 13.81 5.53
C ASP A 79 -7.34 13.77 7.06
N SER A 80 -7.01 12.61 7.63
CA SER A 80 -6.86 12.39 9.06
C SER A 80 -5.42 12.10 9.49
N LEU A 81 -4.42 12.51 8.72
CA LEU A 81 -3.00 12.35 9.08
C LEU A 81 -2.60 13.08 10.38
N GLN A 82 -3.41 14.03 10.83
CA GLN A 82 -3.24 14.72 12.11
C GLN A 82 -3.98 14.02 13.26
N THR A 83 -4.73 12.95 12.96
CA THR A 83 -5.54 12.24 13.94
C THR A 83 -4.95 10.87 14.19
N ASN A 84 -4.50 10.62 15.42
CA ASN A 84 -3.89 9.36 15.80
C ASN A 84 -4.91 8.22 15.84
N ALA A 85 -4.46 7.00 15.60
CA ALA A 85 -5.23 5.78 15.82
C ALA A 85 -4.67 5.03 17.03
N TYR A 86 -5.54 4.44 17.85
CA TYR A 86 -5.07 3.48 18.86
C TYR A 86 -4.40 2.30 18.18
N ALA A 87 -3.24 1.93 18.65
CA ALA A 87 -2.47 0.85 18.07
C ALA A 87 -1.59 0.15 19.10
N ALA A 88 -1.27 -1.09 18.83
CA ALA A 88 -0.28 -1.89 19.52
C ALA A 88 0.44 -2.75 18.48
N TRP A 89 1.58 -3.28 18.87
CA TRP A 89 2.34 -4.20 18.04
C TRP A 89 2.66 -5.48 18.82
N PHE A 90 3.03 -6.52 18.11
CA PHE A 90 3.43 -7.78 18.69
C PHE A 90 4.60 -8.38 17.89
N ALA A 91 5.68 -8.71 18.58
CA ALA A 91 6.79 -9.43 17.97
C ALA A 91 6.52 -10.93 17.98
N LEU A 92 6.28 -11.53 16.82
CA LEU A 92 6.18 -12.98 16.69
C LEU A 92 7.53 -13.65 17.07
N ASN A 93 8.63 -13.03 16.67
CA ASN A 93 10.01 -13.38 17.01
C ASN A 93 10.92 -12.15 16.85
N GLY A 94 12.18 -12.27 17.21
CA GLY A 94 13.17 -11.19 17.08
C GLY A 94 13.90 -11.11 15.74
N ASN A 95 13.43 -11.82 14.71
CA ASN A 95 14.05 -11.88 13.40
C ASN A 95 13.30 -11.02 12.38
N GLY A 96 13.03 -9.78 12.73
CA GLY A 96 12.38 -8.82 11.88
C GLY A 96 12.61 -7.41 12.38
N GLU A 97 12.48 -6.42 11.51
CA GLU A 97 12.64 -5.02 11.87
C GLU A 97 11.32 -4.26 11.74
N MET A 98 11.01 -3.48 12.77
CA MET A 98 9.92 -2.52 12.78
C MET A 98 10.36 -1.26 13.54
N THR A 99 10.31 -0.11 12.87
CA THR A 99 10.63 1.18 13.49
C THR A 99 9.41 1.75 14.23
N GLY A 100 9.64 2.71 15.14
CA GLY A 100 8.55 3.41 15.85
C GLY A 100 7.87 2.63 16.96
N THR A 101 8.27 1.39 17.23
CA THR A 101 7.63 0.50 18.24
C THR A 101 7.73 1.03 19.65
N SER A 102 8.87 1.62 20.04
CA SER A 102 9.05 2.20 21.38
C SER A 102 8.07 3.35 21.66
N TRP A 103 7.76 4.16 20.65
CA TRP A 103 6.74 5.21 20.78
C TRP A 103 5.34 4.61 20.87
N LEU A 104 5.08 3.55 20.13
CA LEU A 104 3.82 2.84 20.21
C LEU A 104 3.58 2.22 21.58
N ASP A 105 4.63 1.64 22.20
CA ASP A 105 4.58 1.10 23.56
C ASP A 105 4.30 2.18 24.61
N GLU A 106 4.92 3.34 24.46
CA GLU A 106 4.74 4.45 25.40
C GLU A 106 3.39 5.15 25.23
N GLY A 107 2.99 5.43 23.99
CA GLY A 107 1.83 6.26 23.69
C GLY A 107 0.53 5.49 23.43
N GLY A 108 0.61 4.22 23.05
CA GLY A 108 -0.57 3.43 22.63
C GLY A 108 -1.23 3.98 21.36
N GLN A 109 -0.54 4.84 20.63
CA GLN A 109 -1.10 5.55 19.49
C GLN A 109 -0.15 5.53 18.29
N LEU A 110 -0.73 5.27 17.12
CA LEU A 110 -0.05 5.38 15.83
C LEU A 110 -0.29 6.76 15.24
N GLU A 111 0.80 7.42 14.90
CA GLU A 111 0.82 8.73 14.24
C GLU A 111 1.20 8.57 12.77
N GLY A 112 0.25 8.74 11.88
CA GLY A 112 0.50 8.70 10.43
C GLY A 112 0.40 7.32 9.81
N PRO A 113 1.09 7.10 8.67
CA PRO A 113 1.01 5.86 7.92
C PRO A 113 1.81 4.73 8.54
N VAL A 114 1.41 3.49 8.22
CA VAL A 114 2.24 2.29 8.32
C VAL A 114 2.82 2.01 6.94
N VAL A 115 4.12 1.74 6.86
CA VAL A 115 4.77 1.39 5.59
C VAL A 115 5.41 0.01 5.71
N LEU A 116 5.23 -0.81 4.67
CA LEU A 116 5.85 -2.12 4.53
C LEU A 116 6.79 -2.09 3.33
N THR A 117 7.98 -2.66 3.48
CA THR A 117 8.95 -2.79 2.39
C THR A 117 9.92 -3.96 2.69
N ASN A 118 10.96 -4.15 1.88
CA ASN A 118 11.95 -5.18 2.20
C ASN A 118 12.88 -4.77 3.35
N THR A 119 13.55 -5.75 3.95
CA THR A 119 14.42 -5.60 5.12
C THR A 119 15.45 -4.46 4.96
N HIS A 120 16.16 -4.43 3.83
CA HIS A 120 17.22 -3.44 3.61
C HIS A 120 16.71 -2.04 3.23
N SER A 121 15.42 -1.91 3.01
CA SER A 121 14.78 -0.65 2.62
C SER A 121 14.01 0.03 3.76
N VAL A 122 13.96 -0.56 4.95
CA VAL A 122 13.27 0.04 6.12
C VAL A 122 13.81 1.43 6.42
N GLY A 123 15.14 1.62 6.43
CA GLY A 123 15.77 2.91 6.71
C GLY A 123 15.36 4.00 5.72
N VAL A 124 15.48 3.73 4.41
CA VAL A 124 15.09 4.71 3.37
C VAL A 124 13.60 5.00 3.39
N ALA A 125 12.77 4.01 3.69
CA ALA A 125 11.33 4.21 3.78
C ALA A 125 10.95 5.06 5.00
N ARG A 126 11.60 4.84 6.15
CA ARG A 126 11.41 5.67 7.35
C ARG A 126 11.73 7.14 7.08
N ASP A 127 12.89 7.41 6.50
CA ASP A 127 13.28 8.78 6.18
C ASP A 127 12.34 9.43 5.16
N ALA A 128 11.91 8.65 4.16
CA ALA A 128 10.97 9.13 3.16
C ALA A 128 9.59 9.49 3.76
N VAL A 129 9.08 8.73 4.73
CA VAL A 129 7.84 9.08 5.43
C VAL A 129 7.96 10.43 6.12
N ILE A 130 9.07 10.69 6.83
CA ILE A 130 9.31 11.99 7.49
C ILE A 130 9.35 13.11 6.45
N GLN A 131 10.13 12.93 5.37
CA GLN A 131 10.23 13.91 4.29
C GLN A 131 8.87 14.21 3.66
N TRP A 132 8.08 13.18 3.36
CA TRP A 132 6.74 13.32 2.80
C TRP A 132 5.82 14.10 3.73
N ARG A 133 5.84 13.82 5.03
CA ARG A 133 5.05 14.55 6.03
C ARG A 133 5.42 16.03 6.08
N VAL A 134 6.72 16.35 6.08
CA VAL A 134 7.19 17.73 6.03
C VAL A 134 6.73 18.43 4.75
N GLN A 135 6.87 17.78 3.60
CA GLN A 135 6.45 18.32 2.30
C GLN A 135 4.93 18.52 2.19
N THR A 136 4.15 17.71 2.89
CA THR A 136 2.68 17.81 2.92
C THR A 136 2.14 18.72 4.02
N GLY A 137 3.00 19.51 4.66
CA GLY A 137 2.62 20.56 5.61
C GLY A 137 2.44 20.10 7.05
N ALA A 138 3.14 19.02 7.46
CA ALA A 138 3.11 18.57 8.85
C ALA A 138 3.95 19.45 9.78
N ALA A 139 4.94 20.20 9.25
CA ALA A 139 5.77 21.11 10.04
C ALA A 139 4.97 22.33 10.51
N ASP A 140 5.27 22.80 11.69
CA ASP A 140 4.72 24.04 12.24
C ASP A 140 5.30 25.29 11.58
N ALA A 141 4.89 26.47 12.02
CA ALA A 141 5.35 27.76 11.45
C ALA A 141 6.86 28.02 11.62
N SER A 142 7.53 27.32 12.54
CA SER A 142 8.99 27.35 12.70
C SER A 142 9.73 26.38 11.77
N GLY A 143 9.01 25.53 11.07
CA GLY A 143 9.54 24.44 10.26
C GLY A 143 9.82 23.16 11.08
N TYR A 144 9.43 23.12 12.35
CA TYR A 144 9.65 21.95 13.21
C TYR A 144 8.59 20.88 12.94
N TYR A 145 9.05 19.66 12.78
CA TYR A 145 8.24 18.44 12.77
C TYR A 145 9.01 17.30 13.42
N TRP A 146 8.32 16.56 14.26
CA TRP A 146 8.85 15.37 14.91
C TRP A 146 7.95 14.18 14.65
N SER A 147 8.54 13.02 14.37
CA SER A 147 7.81 11.77 14.17
C SER A 147 8.72 10.56 14.33
N LEU A 148 8.15 9.47 14.81
CA LEU A 148 8.74 8.13 14.79
C LEU A 148 7.89 7.21 13.89
N PRO A 149 8.07 7.25 12.55
CA PRO A 149 7.25 6.48 11.64
C PRO A 149 7.30 4.99 11.90
N LEU A 150 6.16 4.32 11.68
CA LEU A 150 6.06 2.87 11.70
C LEU A 150 6.38 2.31 10.31
N VAL A 151 7.55 1.70 10.19
CA VAL A 151 7.98 1.00 8.97
C VAL A 151 8.41 -0.39 9.35
N ALA A 152 7.80 -1.40 8.73
CA ALA A 152 8.07 -2.80 8.98
C ALA A 152 8.61 -3.49 7.71
N GLU A 153 9.33 -4.57 7.94
CA GLU A 153 9.94 -5.34 6.86
C GLU A 153 9.12 -6.53 6.41
N THR A 154 9.43 -6.97 5.18
CA THR A 154 9.14 -8.31 4.67
C THR A 154 10.39 -8.84 3.97
N TRP A 155 10.82 -10.06 4.30
CA TRP A 155 11.96 -10.67 3.65
C TRP A 155 11.62 -11.07 2.20
N ASP A 156 12.34 -10.52 1.23
CA ASP A 156 12.18 -10.84 -0.19
C ASP A 156 13.48 -11.31 -0.88
N GLY A 157 14.54 -11.49 -0.13
CA GLY A 157 15.90 -11.74 -0.64
C GLY A 157 16.11 -13.04 -1.41
N GLU A 158 15.13 -13.96 -1.43
CA GLU A 158 15.18 -15.14 -2.30
C GLU A 158 14.75 -14.83 -3.74
N LEU A 159 13.87 -13.85 -3.92
CA LEU A 159 13.33 -13.46 -5.21
C LEU A 159 13.88 -12.13 -5.72
N ASN A 160 14.39 -11.31 -4.83
CA ASN A 160 14.83 -9.94 -5.07
C ASN A 160 16.34 -9.78 -4.82
N ASP A 161 16.99 -9.02 -5.67
CA ASP A 161 18.32 -8.48 -5.41
C ASP A 161 18.27 -7.45 -4.28
N ILE A 162 18.08 -7.95 -3.04
CA ILE A 162 17.87 -7.11 -1.86
C ILE A 162 19.04 -6.18 -1.58
N ASN A 163 20.28 -6.59 -1.94
CA ASN A 163 21.49 -5.79 -1.76
C ASN A 163 21.66 -4.70 -2.83
N GLY A 164 20.81 -4.66 -3.85
CA GLY A 164 20.81 -3.60 -4.86
C GLY A 164 20.12 -2.31 -4.40
N PHE A 165 19.47 -2.31 -3.23
CA PHE A 165 18.81 -1.14 -2.66
C PHE A 165 17.87 -0.43 -3.65
N HIS A 166 17.03 -1.20 -4.32
CA HIS A 166 16.19 -0.73 -5.43
C HIS A 166 15.05 0.20 -4.98
N VAL A 167 14.57 0.08 -3.75
CA VAL A 167 13.59 1.00 -3.18
C VAL A 167 14.24 2.37 -2.93
N LYS A 168 13.59 3.43 -3.39
CA LYS A 168 14.04 4.82 -3.27
C LYS A 168 12.94 5.68 -2.64
N PRO A 169 13.24 6.86 -2.09
CA PRO A 169 12.23 7.75 -1.47
C PRO A 169 11.02 8.03 -2.37
N GLY A 170 11.25 8.23 -3.68
CA GLY A 170 10.17 8.46 -4.64
C GLY A 170 9.18 7.29 -4.79
N HIS A 171 9.57 6.05 -4.47
CA HIS A 171 8.66 4.92 -4.44
C HIS A 171 7.71 5.02 -3.23
N VAL A 172 8.26 5.41 -2.08
CA VAL A 172 7.48 5.64 -0.86
C VAL A 172 6.49 6.79 -1.06
N PHE A 173 6.94 7.90 -1.64
CA PHE A 173 6.07 9.05 -1.95
C PHE A 173 4.92 8.65 -2.86
N ARG A 174 5.19 7.90 -3.95
CA ARG A 174 4.13 7.43 -4.84
C ARG A 174 3.14 6.47 -4.15
N ALA A 175 3.62 5.59 -3.27
CA ALA A 175 2.74 4.71 -2.49
C ALA A 175 1.83 5.54 -1.56
N LEU A 176 2.40 6.50 -0.82
CA LEU A 176 1.65 7.39 0.06
C LEU A 176 0.66 8.28 -0.72
N ASP A 177 1.10 8.84 -1.84
CA ASP A 177 0.27 9.70 -2.69
C ASP A 177 -0.84 8.93 -3.40
N GLY A 178 -0.59 7.69 -3.76
CA GLY A 178 -1.54 6.80 -4.41
C GLY A 178 -2.51 6.10 -3.46
N ALA A 179 -2.40 6.32 -2.14
CA ALA A 179 -3.24 5.63 -1.17
C ALA A 179 -4.73 5.98 -1.36
N LYS A 180 -5.55 4.96 -1.53
CA LYS A 180 -6.99 5.07 -1.78
C LYS A 180 -7.76 3.92 -1.13
N SER A 181 -9.06 4.10 -0.94
CA SER A 181 -10.00 3.01 -0.62
C SER A 181 -10.29 2.18 -1.87
N GLY A 182 -10.96 1.05 -1.70
CA GLY A 182 -11.33 0.17 -2.79
C GLY A 182 -10.47 -1.10 -2.85
N PRO A 183 -10.49 -1.85 -3.95
CA PRO A 183 -9.69 -3.05 -4.10
C PRO A 183 -8.21 -2.79 -3.89
N VAL A 184 -7.54 -3.73 -3.25
CA VAL A 184 -6.07 -3.76 -3.06
C VAL A 184 -5.58 -4.99 -3.82
N ASP A 185 -4.75 -4.79 -4.85
CA ASP A 185 -4.23 -5.84 -5.74
C ASP A 185 -2.77 -6.16 -5.43
#